data_da1be53eea1b2389accbbbd0fc365e5f
#
_entry.id   da1be53eea1b2389accbbbd0fc365e5f
#
_cell.length_a   1.000
_cell.length_b   1.000
_cell.length_c   1.000
_cell.angle_alpha   90.00
_cell.angle_beta   90.00
_cell.angle_gamma   90.00
#
_symmetry.space_group_name_H-M   'P 1'
#
loop_
_entity.id
_entity.type
_entity.pdbx_description
1 polymer ?
#
loop_
_entity_poly.entity_id
_entity_poly.type
_entity_poly.pdbx_seq_one_letter_code
_entity_poly.pdbx_strand_id
1 'polypeptide(L)'
;MIKVALDAMGGDNAPGEIVKGAVDAVNTSKECFVYLVGKEDVVNNELSKYTYSKEQIEVVNATEVIETGEPPVMAIRHKKDSSLVKALNMVKNKEAGANVDARPAFLVQWAKMGSIYMENCLGIKKPRVAIVNVGLEEEKGNQLVKETFPLLKACDDINFIGSIEAREIPRSGADVIVCDAFVGNVILKLYEGLAGTIISKIKGAFYSNLKSKIGAMLVKDSIKSTLKTMDASEYGGAPLIGLNGLVVKTHGSAKAKEVKNSILQCVTFSKSNINEQIVESLSHMPELTEE
;
A
#
# COMPACT_ATOMS: atom_id res chain seq x y z
N MET A 1 22.31 3.48 -7.29
CA MET A 1 20.94 3.20 -7.75
C MET A 1 20.30 2.21 -6.80
N ILE A 2 19.08 2.49 -6.38
CA ILE A 2 18.25 1.59 -5.56
C ILE A 2 17.72 0.49 -6.48
N LYS A 3 17.92 -0.78 -6.10
CA LYS A 3 17.49 -1.94 -6.87
C LYS A 3 16.11 -2.39 -6.42
N VAL A 4 15.17 -2.49 -7.35
CA VAL A 4 13.78 -2.91 -7.12
C VAL A 4 13.51 -4.18 -7.93
N ALA A 5 13.11 -5.26 -7.27
CA ALA A 5 12.59 -6.46 -7.94
C ALA A 5 11.08 -6.32 -8.13
N LEU A 6 10.61 -6.44 -9.36
CA LEU A 6 9.22 -6.27 -9.74
C LEU A 6 8.69 -7.57 -10.37
N ASP A 7 7.64 -8.14 -9.76
CA ASP A 7 6.89 -9.25 -10.38
C ASP A 7 6.18 -8.73 -11.63
N ALA A 8 6.70 -9.10 -12.80
CA ALA A 8 6.18 -8.65 -14.08
C ALA A 8 4.95 -9.43 -14.57
N MET A 9 4.60 -10.53 -13.89
CA MET A 9 3.51 -11.43 -14.29
C MET A 9 2.30 -11.36 -13.36
N GLY A 10 2.40 -10.64 -12.23
CA GLY A 10 1.32 -10.52 -11.26
C GLY A 10 0.32 -9.41 -11.59
N GLY A 11 -0.96 -9.65 -11.27
CA GLY A 11 -2.07 -8.70 -11.46
C GLY A 11 -2.81 -8.83 -12.80
N ASP A 12 -3.98 -8.19 -12.85
CA ASP A 12 -4.96 -8.34 -13.94
C ASP A 12 -4.47 -7.74 -15.27
N ASN A 13 -3.53 -6.81 -15.21
CA ASN A 13 -3.01 -6.05 -16.36
C ASN A 13 -1.56 -6.42 -16.70
N ALA A 14 -1.03 -7.51 -16.13
CA ALA A 14 0.30 -8.01 -16.43
C ALA A 14 0.36 -8.67 -17.84
N PRO A 15 1.51 -8.59 -18.51
CA PRO A 15 2.71 -7.85 -18.18
C PRO A 15 2.66 -6.37 -18.62
N GLY A 16 1.71 -5.98 -19.48
CA GLY A 16 1.70 -4.71 -20.22
C GLY A 16 1.83 -3.48 -19.32
N GLU A 17 0.90 -3.31 -18.36
CA GLU A 17 0.92 -2.15 -17.47
C GLU A 17 2.09 -2.21 -16.47
N ILE A 18 2.55 -3.41 -16.10
CA ILE A 18 3.67 -3.60 -15.18
C ILE A 18 4.99 -3.15 -15.84
N VAL A 19 5.26 -3.68 -17.04
CA VAL A 19 6.45 -3.32 -17.81
C VAL A 19 6.45 -1.82 -18.16
N LYS A 20 5.29 -1.29 -18.60
CA LYS A 20 5.14 0.14 -18.86
C LYS A 20 5.44 0.98 -17.61
N GLY A 21 4.94 0.60 -16.46
CA GLY A 21 5.20 1.29 -15.18
C GLY A 21 6.68 1.30 -14.82
N ALA A 22 7.39 0.18 -15.03
CA ALA A 22 8.83 0.09 -14.83
C ALA A 22 9.60 1.05 -15.78
N VAL A 23 9.23 1.05 -17.06
CA VAL A 23 9.81 1.97 -18.05
C VAL A 23 9.56 3.43 -17.66
N ASP A 24 8.34 3.77 -17.29
CA ASP A 24 7.98 5.12 -16.86
C ASP A 24 8.76 5.55 -15.58
N ALA A 25 9.06 4.61 -14.68
CA ALA A 25 9.84 4.87 -13.46
C ALA A 25 11.31 5.20 -13.80
N VAL A 26 11.99 4.36 -14.60
CA VAL A 26 13.40 4.59 -14.95
C VAL A 26 13.57 5.82 -15.86
N ASN A 27 12.61 6.13 -16.70
CA ASN A 27 12.60 7.36 -17.47
C ASN A 27 12.36 8.62 -16.63
N THR A 28 11.75 8.46 -15.44
CA THR A 28 11.51 9.57 -14.50
C THR A 28 12.68 9.78 -13.53
N SER A 29 13.33 8.69 -13.08
CA SER A 29 14.41 8.76 -12.08
C SER A 29 15.60 7.91 -12.51
N LYS A 30 16.80 8.49 -12.43
CA LYS A 30 18.06 7.77 -12.65
C LYS A 30 18.56 7.04 -11.41
N GLU A 31 17.83 7.12 -10.31
CA GLU A 31 18.24 6.55 -9.01
C GLU A 31 17.70 5.13 -8.79
N CYS A 32 16.78 4.66 -9.64
CA CYS A 32 16.24 3.30 -9.58
C CYS A 32 16.85 2.40 -10.66
N PHE A 33 17.02 1.14 -10.30
CA PHE A 33 17.31 0.02 -11.18
C PHE A 33 16.22 -1.03 -10.96
N VAL A 34 15.61 -1.54 -12.05
CA VAL A 34 14.48 -2.45 -11.95
C VAL A 34 14.85 -3.82 -12.51
N TYR A 35 14.70 -4.86 -11.67
CA TYR A 35 14.66 -6.24 -12.11
C TYR A 35 13.22 -6.61 -12.46
N LEU A 36 12.92 -6.82 -13.75
CA LEU A 36 11.63 -7.35 -14.20
C LEU A 36 11.67 -8.87 -14.14
N VAL A 37 11.00 -9.44 -13.15
CA VAL A 37 10.99 -10.89 -12.91
C VAL A 37 9.76 -11.51 -13.59
N GLY A 38 9.97 -12.35 -14.60
CA GLY A 38 8.88 -12.97 -15.35
C GLY A 38 9.37 -13.84 -16.51
N LYS A 39 8.46 -14.32 -17.33
CA LYS A 39 8.82 -15.08 -18.55
C LYS A 39 9.58 -14.18 -19.48
N GLU A 40 10.83 -14.52 -19.74
CA GLU A 40 11.80 -13.67 -20.43
C GLU A 40 11.33 -13.23 -21.82
N ASP A 41 10.77 -14.14 -22.60
CA ASP A 41 10.23 -13.87 -23.93
C ASP A 41 9.05 -12.89 -23.89
N VAL A 42 8.15 -13.05 -22.95
CA VAL A 42 6.96 -12.22 -22.77
C VAL A 42 7.36 -10.81 -22.33
N VAL A 43 8.26 -10.71 -21.33
CA VAL A 43 8.73 -9.43 -20.79
C VAL A 43 9.54 -8.65 -21.84
N ASN A 44 10.45 -9.33 -22.56
CA ASN A 44 11.25 -8.70 -23.61
C ASN A 44 10.40 -8.22 -24.79
N ASN A 45 9.38 -8.99 -25.18
CA ASN A 45 8.42 -8.57 -26.21
C ASN A 45 7.67 -7.30 -25.79
N GLU A 46 7.27 -7.21 -24.52
CA GLU A 46 6.60 -6.01 -24.01
C GLU A 46 7.56 -4.81 -23.95
N LEU A 47 8.80 -5.00 -23.45
CA LEU A 47 9.83 -3.97 -23.38
C LEU A 47 10.20 -3.39 -24.76
N SER A 48 10.13 -4.22 -25.82
CA SER A 48 10.45 -3.79 -27.18
C SER A 48 9.56 -2.66 -27.70
N LYS A 49 8.40 -2.44 -27.09
CA LYS A 49 7.44 -1.39 -27.44
C LYS A 49 7.84 0.00 -26.92
N TYR A 50 8.84 0.08 -26.03
CA TYR A 50 9.18 1.31 -25.31
C TYR A 50 10.64 1.70 -25.52
N THR A 51 10.90 3.01 -25.35
CA THR A 51 12.26 3.57 -25.28
C THR A 51 12.62 3.82 -23.82
N TYR A 52 13.72 3.24 -23.35
CA TYR A 52 14.20 3.36 -21.98
C TYR A 52 15.73 3.17 -21.88
N SER A 53 16.33 3.54 -20.75
CA SER A 53 17.75 3.28 -20.45
C SER A 53 17.97 1.81 -20.16
N LYS A 54 18.64 1.09 -21.05
CA LYS A 54 18.95 -0.33 -20.90
C LYS A 54 19.85 -0.62 -19.67
N GLU A 55 20.53 0.40 -19.16
CA GLU A 55 21.37 0.28 -17.97
C GLU A 55 20.59 0.27 -16.65
N GLN A 56 19.26 0.51 -16.70
CA GLN A 56 18.41 0.59 -15.52
C GLN A 56 17.34 -0.51 -15.45
N ILE A 57 17.24 -1.38 -16.44
CA ILE A 57 16.30 -2.50 -16.45
C ILE A 57 17.03 -3.78 -16.84
N GLU A 58 16.82 -4.83 -16.06
CA GLU A 58 17.29 -6.19 -16.34
C GLU A 58 16.11 -7.17 -16.21
N VAL A 59 16.01 -8.10 -17.15
CA VAL A 59 14.99 -9.14 -17.13
C VAL A 59 15.54 -10.37 -16.41
N VAL A 60 14.84 -10.83 -15.39
CA VAL A 60 15.15 -12.05 -14.64
C VAL A 60 14.11 -13.11 -15.01
N ASN A 61 14.57 -14.14 -15.72
CA ASN A 61 13.65 -15.17 -16.17
C ASN A 61 13.01 -15.95 -15.02
N ALA A 62 11.69 -16.11 -15.08
CA ALA A 62 10.90 -16.96 -14.21
C ALA A 62 9.92 -17.77 -15.07
N THR A 63 9.94 -19.10 -14.92
CA THR A 63 9.19 -19.99 -15.81
C THR A 63 7.76 -20.22 -15.34
N GLU A 64 7.46 -19.95 -14.07
CA GLU A 64 6.16 -20.19 -13.45
C GLU A 64 5.49 -18.86 -13.07
N VAL A 65 4.15 -18.89 -13.01
CA VAL A 65 3.32 -17.76 -12.56
C VAL A 65 2.33 -18.28 -11.51
N ILE A 66 2.17 -17.52 -10.42
CA ILE A 66 1.10 -17.77 -9.44
C ILE A 66 -0.13 -16.99 -9.88
N GLU A 67 -1.21 -17.71 -10.16
CA GLU A 67 -2.47 -17.11 -10.61
C GLU A 67 -3.31 -16.59 -9.44
N THR A 68 -4.14 -15.60 -9.70
CA THR A 68 -4.93 -14.88 -8.66
C THR A 68 -5.87 -15.79 -7.85
N GLY A 69 -6.26 -16.95 -8.37
CA GLY A 69 -7.16 -17.89 -7.70
C GLY A 69 -6.47 -19.03 -6.94
N GLU A 70 -5.15 -19.11 -6.97
CA GLU A 70 -4.42 -20.20 -6.32
C GLU A 70 -4.30 -19.98 -4.81
N PRO A 71 -4.43 -21.06 -3.98
CA PRO A 71 -4.18 -20.96 -2.54
C PRO A 71 -2.73 -20.49 -2.27
N PRO A 72 -2.50 -19.33 -1.66
CA PRO A 72 -1.18 -18.68 -1.62
C PRO A 72 -0.08 -19.55 -1.02
N VAL A 73 -0.36 -20.22 0.10
CA VAL A 73 0.63 -21.05 0.81
C VAL A 73 1.07 -22.24 -0.04
N MET A 74 0.14 -22.89 -0.75
CA MET A 74 0.44 -24.01 -1.62
C MET A 74 1.17 -23.55 -2.89
N ALA A 75 0.74 -22.45 -3.48
CA ALA A 75 1.36 -21.88 -4.67
C ALA A 75 2.83 -21.51 -4.42
N ILE A 76 3.15 -20.83 -3.32
CA ILE A 76 4.52 -20.47 -2.95
C ILE A 76 5.40 -21.70 -2.67
N ARG A 77 4.82 -22.76 -2.10
CA ARG A 77 5.57 -24.01 -1.82
C ARG A 77 5.88 -24.81 -3.08
N HIS A 78 4.98 -24.84 -4.05
CA HIS A 78 5.12 -25.66 -5.26
C HIS A 78 5.76 -24.91 -6.42
N LYS A 79 5.46 -23.62 -6.62
CA LYS A 79 5.96 -22.78 -7.71
C LYS A 79 7.16 -21.93 -7.28
N LYS A 80 8.27 -22.59 -6.98
CA LYS A 80 9.49 -21.91 -6.51
C LYS A 80 10.18 -21.08 -7.58
N ASP A 81 9.94 -21.37 -8.84
CA ASP A 81 10.42 -20.61 -9.99
C ASP A 81 9.44 -19.56 -10.49
N SER A 82 8.41 -19.25 -9.69
CA SER A 82 7.47 -18.18 -10.04
C SER A 82 8.07 -16.79 -9.90
N SER A 83 7.58 -15.88 -10.73
CA SER A 83 8.01 -14.48 -10.73
C SER A 83 7.90 -13.82 -9.36
N LEU A 84 6.80 -14.07 -8.64
CA LEU A 84 6.58 -13.58 -7.27
C LEU A 84 7.62 -14.13 -6.29
N VAL A 85 7.84 -15.47 -6.29
CA VAL A 85 8.78 -16.10 -5.35
C VAL A 85 10.21 -15.66 -5.64
N LYS A 86 10.61 -15.56 -6.89
CA LYS A 86 11.92 -15.03 -7.27
C LYS A 86 12.09 -13.58 -6.84
N ALA A 87 11.13 -12.71 -7.10
CA ALA A 87 11.17 -11.31 -6.69
C ALA A 87 11.31 -11.18 -5.17
N LEU A 88 10.54 -11.92 -4.39
CA LEU A 88 10.64 -11.94 -2.93
C LEU A 88 11.99 -12.49 -2.43
N ASN A 89 12.52 -13.54 -3.06
CA ASN A 89 13.85 -14.08 -2.73
C ASN A 89 14.98 -13.06 -2.99
N MET A 90 14.81 -12.17 -3.96
CA MET A 90 15.76 -11.08 -4.21
C MET A 90 15.75 -10.03 -3.08
N VAL A 91 14.65 -9.88 -2.36
CA VAL A 91 14.50 -8.96 -1.21
C VAL A 91 14.92 -9.60 0.12
N LYS A 92 15.05 -10.90 0.20
CA LYS A 92 15.44 -11.81 1.28
C LYS A 92 14.91 -11.52 2.70
N ASN A 93 13.93 -12.34 3.05
CA ASN A 93 13.55 -12.92 4.36
C ASN A 93 13.11 -12.03 5.51
N LYS A 94 11.81 -11.86 5.68
CA LYS A 94 11.01 -12.30 6.84
C LYS A 94 9.53 -12.07 6.58
N GLU A 95 8.69 -12.94 7.16
CA GLU A 95 7.25 -13.03 6.89
C GLU A 95 6.50 -11.78 7.36
N ALA A 96 5.72 -11.17 6.47
CA ALA A 96 4.70 -10.19 6.84
C ALA A 96 3.35 -10.88 6.93
N GLY A 97 2.60 -10.59 7.96
CA GLY A 97 1.22 -11.01 8.13
C GLY A 97 0.33 -9.83 8.49
N ALA A 98 -0.80 -9.66 7.78
CA ALA A 98 -1.93 -8.95 8.32
C ALA A 98 -2.70 -9.96 9.20
N ASN A 99 -2.68 -9.77 10.53
CA ASN A 99 -3.32 -10.68 11.45
C ASN A 99 -4.77 -10.27 11.66
N VAL A 100 -5.69 -11.19 11.38
CA VAL A 100 -7.12 -11.04 11.68
C VAL A 100 -7.31 -11.03 13.20
N ASP A 101 -6.57 -11.88 13.91
CA ASP A 101 -6.51 -11.92 15.37
C ASP A 101 -5.28 -11.15 15.85
N ALA A 102 -5.41 -9.84 16.01
CA ALA A 102 -4.34 -8.99 16.50
C ALA A 102 -4.28 -8.98 18.02
N ARG A 103 -3.06 -8.81 18.58
CA ARG A 103 -2.83 -8.57 20.02
C ARG A 103 -2.58 -7.07 20.26
N PRO A 104 -2.82 -6.54 21.47
CA PRO A 104 -2.55 -5.14 21.80
C PRO A 104 -1.14 -4.69 21.43
N ALA A 105 -0.14 -5.54 21.68
CA ALA A 105 1.26 -5.29 21.33
C ALA A 105 1.45 -4.99 19.82
N PHE A 106 0.74 -5.69 18.95
CA PHE A 106 0.85 -5.49 17.51
C PHE A 106 0.27 -4.14 17.07
N LEU A 107 -0.85 -3.73 17.67
CA LEU A 107 -1.44 -2.43 17.37
C LEU A 107 -0.50 -1.28 17.77
N VAL A 108 0.20 -1.42 18.91
CA VAL A 108 1.21 -0.45 19.35
C VAL A 108 2.39 -0.42 18.37
N GLN A 109 2.91 -1.57 17.97
CA GLN A 109 3.97 -1.65 16.97
C GLN A 109 3.55 -0.99 15.64
N TRP A 110 2.34 -1.30 15.15
CA TRP A 110 1.82 -0.71 13.92
C TRP A 110 1.60 0.79 14.02
N ALA A 111 1.20 1.30 15.18
CA ALA A 111 1.09 2.74 15.44
C ALA A 111 2.45 3.44 15.29
N LYS A 112 3.50 2.90 15.93
CA LYS A 112 4.87 3.42 15.83
C LYS A 112 5.40 3.33 14.40
N MET A 113 5.29 2.18 13.75
CA MET A 113 5.72 1.97 12.37
C MET A 113 4.98 2.89 11.39
N GLY A 114 3.66 3.05 11.57
CA GLY A 114 2.85 3.97 10.78
C GLY A 114 3.25 5.43 10.97
N SER A 115 3.55 5.83 12.21
CA SER A 115 4.03 7.18 12.52
C SER A 115 5.37 7.48 11.83
N ILE A 116 6.35 6.56 11.93
CA ILE A 116 7.65 6.68 11.25
C ILE A 116 7.47 6.77 9.73
N TYR A 117 6.59 5.95 9.17
CA TYR A 117 6.30 5.97 7.74
C TYR A 117 5.69 7.31 7.28
N MET A 118 4.68 7.82 7.98
CA MET A 118 4.03 9.09 7.65
C MET A 118 5.00 10.26 7.72
N GLU A 119 5.88 10.25 8.72
CA GLU A 119 6.88 11.30 8.90
C GLU A 119 7.94 11.29 7.80
N ASN A 120 8.50 10.13 7.48
CA ASN A 120 9.65 10.01 6.59
C ASN A 120 9.28 9.89 5.11
N CYS A 121 8.14 9.27 4.77
CA CYS A 121 7.69 9.12 3.38
C CYS A 121 6.78 10.26 2.92
N LEU A 122 5.91 10.75 3.80
CA LEU A 122 4.89 11.74 3.44
C LEU A 122 5.20 13.13 4.02
N GLY A 123 6.25 13.26 4.86
CA GLY A 123 6.70 14.53 5.43
C GLY A 123 5.75 15.12 6.47
N ILE A 124 4.86 14.33 7.03
CA ILE A 124 3.89 14.76 8.04
C ILE A 124 4.56 14.73 9.41
N LYS A 125 4.96 15.88 9.92
CA LYS A 125 5.60 16.00 11.23
C LYS A 125 4.63 15.67 12.36
N LYS A 126 5.04 14.80 13.29
CA LYS A 126 4.24 14.34 14.44
C LYS A 126 2.84 13.88 14.02
N PRO A 127 2.73 12.86 13.15
CA PRO A 127 1.47 12.40 12.61
C PRO A 127 0.51 12.00 13.74
N ARG A 128 -0.75 12.37 13.60
CA ARG A 128 -1.80 12.06 14.57
C ARG A 128 -2.15 10.59 14.45
N VAL A 129 -1.98 9.85 15.53
CA VAL A 129 -2.26 8.42 15.62
C VAL A 129 -3.57 8.20 16.36
N ALA A 130 -4.49 7.42 15.79
CA ALA A 130 -5.75 7.07 16.42
C ALA A 130 -6.03 5.56 16.33
N ILE A 131 -6.80 5.03 17.28
CA ILE A 131 -7.32 3.67 17.25
C ILE A 131 -8.79 3.67 16.80
N VAL A 132 -9.16 2.77 15.87
CA VAL A 132 -10.56 2.63 15.44
C VAL A 132 -11.41 2.16 16.61
N ASN A 133 -12.50 2.86 16.86
CA ASN A 133 -13.42 2.52 17.93
C ASN A 133 -14.88 2.81 17.54
N VAL A 134 -15.84 2.33 18.32
CA VAL A 134 -17.29 2.56 18.17
C VAL A 134 -17.75 3.87 18.80
N GLY A 135 -16.88 4.61 19.45
CA GLY A 135 -17.10 5.91 20.08
C GLY A 135 -15.77 6.50 20.56
N LEU A 136 -15.80 7.75 21.01
CA LEU A 136 -14.59 8.49 21.39
C LEU A 136 -14.12 8.20 22.83
N GLU A 137 -15.01 7.64 23.66
CA GLU A 137 -14.76 7.38 25.07
C GLU A 137 -13.82 6.17 25.26
N GLU A 138 -12.89 6.25 26.22
CA GLU A 138 -11.84 5.26 26.47
C GLU A 138 -12.38 3.88 26.85
N GLU A 139 -13.54 3.84 27.53
CA GLU A 139 -14.20 2.60 27.98
C GLU A 139 -14.96 1.86 26.89
N LYS A 140 -15.16 2.49 25.72
CA LYS A 140 -15.86 1.87 24.60
C LYS A 140 -14.94 0.96 23.78
N GLY A 141 -15.55 0.08 23.01
CA GLY A 141 -14.87 -0.83 22.10
C GLY A 141 -14.87 -2.27 22.60
N ASN A 142 -14.29 -3.13 21.76
CA ASN A 142 -14.05 -4.53 22.11
C ASN A 142 -12.86 -4.66 23.08
N GLN A 143 -12.57 -5.88 23.51
CA GLN A 143 -11.48 -6.14 24.44
C GLN A 143 -10.13 -5.67 23.89
N LEU A 144 -9.82 -5.98 22.64
CA LEU A 144 -8.57 -5.56 21.98
C LEU A 144 -8.36 -4.05 22.06
N VAL A 145 -9.40 -3.25 21.76
CA VAL A 145 -9.32 -1.78 21.80
C VAL A 145 -9.09 -1.29 23.23
N LYS A 146 -9.83 -1.83 24.20
CA LYS A 146 -9.72 -1.45 25.63
C LYS A 146 -8.34 -1.75 26.21
N GLU A 147 -7.74 -2.87 25.83
CA GLU A 147 -6.40 -3.25 26.26
C GLU A 147 -5.30 -2.45 25.54
N THR A 148 -5.52 -2.10 24.27
CA THR A 148 -4.53 -1.35 23.46
C THR A 148 -4.51 0.13 23.80
N PHE A 149 -5.67 0.74 24.11
CA PHE A 149 -5.79 2.18 24.31
C PHE A 149 -4.82 2.73 25.36
N PRO A 150 -4.75 2.17 26.59
CA PRO A 150 -3.80 2.65 27.61
C PRO A 150 -2.33 2.46 27.19
N LEU A 151 -2.01 1.42 26.42
CA LEU A 151 -0.66 1.20 25.93
C LEU A 151 -0.26 2.27 24.91
N LEU A 152 -1.16 2.62 23.98
CA LEU A 152 -0.92 3.72 23.02
C LEU A 152 -0.81 5.07 23.74
N LYS A 153 -1.62 5.31 24.76
CA LYS A 153 -1.61 6.54 25.56
C LYS A 153 -0.30 6.71 26.34
N ALA A 154 0.34 5.61 26.72
CA ALA A 154 1.62 5.60 27.42
C ALA A 154 2.85 5.75 26.50
N CYS A 155 2.67 5.75 25.16
CA CYS A 155 3.77 5.92 24.23
C CYS A 155 4.11 7.41 24.05
N ASP A 156 5.29 7.83 24.49
CA ASP A 156 5.76 9.21 24.37
C ASP A 156 6.32 9.56 22.97
N ASP A 157 6.63 8.53 22.19
CA ASP A 157 7.26 8.63 20.86
C ASP A 157 6.24 8.72 19.71
N ILE A 158 4.94 8.67 19.99
CA ILE A 158 3.86 8.89 19.02
C ILE A 158 2.92 10.00 19.46
N ASN A 159 2.25 10.65 18.52
CA ASN A 159 1.21 11.62 18.81
C ASN A 159 -0.16 10.93 18.85
N PHE A 160 -0.41 10.16 19.90
CA PHE A 160 -1.69 9.47 20.06
C PHE A 160 -2.80 10.46 20.43
N ILE A 161 -3.85 10.53 19.63
CA ILE A 161 -4.99 11.46 19.78
C ILE A 161 -6.26 10.77 20.31
N GLY A 162 -6.19 9.47 20.65
CA GLY A 162 -7.32 8.71 21.18
C GLY A 162 -8.06 7.87 20.14
N SER A 163 -9.35 7.66 20.37
CA SER A 163 -10.23 6.88 19.50
C SER A 163 -10.70 7.69 18.27
N ILE A 164 -10.94 6.98 17.14
CA ILE A 164 -11.59 7.52 15.95
C ILE A 164 -12.76 6.63 15.54
N GLU A 165 -13.90 7.24 15.24
CA GLU A 165 -15.03 6.52 14.65
C GLU A 165 -14.86 6.40 13.13
N ALA A 166 -15.35 5.30 12.53
CA ALA A 166 -15.22 5.04 11.11
C ALA A 166 -15.74 6.18 10.21
N ARG A 167 -16.74 6.95 10.66
CA ARG A 167 -17.29 8.11 9.92
C ARG A 167 -16.33 9.30 9.81
N GLU A 168 -15.32 9.38 10.68
CA GLU A 168 -14.34 10.48 10.69
C GLU A 168 -13.11 10.15 9.81
N ILE A 169 -12.91 8.89 9.45
CA ILE A 169 -11.79 8.45 8.60
C ILE A 169 -11.75 9.23 7.27
N PRO A 170 -12.87 9.36 6.51
CA PRO A 170 -12.86 10.10 5.24
C PRO A 170 -12.61 11.60 5.40
N ARG A 171 -12.70 12.13 6.63
CA ARG A 171 -12.50 13.55 6.96
C ARG A 171 -11.08 13.86 7.43
N SER A 172 -10.17 12.91 7.28
CA SER A 172 -8.78 13.05 7.75
C SER A 172 -8.70 13.35 9.25
N GLY A 173 -9.50 12.66 10.06
CA GLY A 173 -9.53 12.81 11.52
C GLY A 173 -8.20 12.42 12.18
N ALA A 174 -7.42 11.52 11.56
CA ALA A 174 -6.07 11.12 11.95
C ALA A 174 -5.20 10.87 10.72
N ASP A 175 -3.88 10.81 10.92
CA ASP A 175 -2.88 10.58 9.88
C ASP A 175 -2.44 9.10 9.86
N VAL A 176 -2.46 8.45 11.01
CA VAL A 176 -2.27 7.00 11.21
C VAL A 176 -3.47 6.44 11.96
N ILE A 177 -4.07 5.40 11.42
CA ILE A 177 -5.23 4.77 12.01
C ILE A 177 -4.93 3.29 12.21
N VAL A 178 -4.97 2.82 13.47
CA VAL A 178 -4.66 1.44 13.81
C VAL A 178 -5.92 0.65 14.16
N CYS A 179 -5.99 -0.57 13.68
CA CYS A 179 -7.01 -1.57 13.99
C CYS A 179 -6.50 -2.96 13.60
N ASP A 180 -7.24 -4.01 13.97
CA ASP A 180 -7.00 -5.33 13.41
C ASP A 180 -7.32 -5.41 11.91
N ALA A 181 -6.83 -6.46 11.25
CA ALA A 181 -6.98 -6.58 9.81
C ALA A 181 -8.43 -6.82 9.35
N PHE A 182 -9.28 -7.43 10.20
CA PHE A 182 -10.69 -7.63 9.87
C PHE A 182 -11.42 -6.29 9.81
N VAL A 183 -11.32 -5.47 10.86
CA VAL A 183 -11.91 -4.13 10.92
C VAL A 183 -11.37 -3.26 9.80
N GLY A 184 -10.05 -3.24 9.60
CA GLY A 184 -9.41 -2.45 8.54
C GLY A 184 -9.90 -2.84 7.14
N ASN A 185 -9.99 -4.13 6.84
CA ASN A 185 -10.47 -4.60 5.54
C ASN A 185 -11.96 -4.29 5.32
N VAL A 186 -12.80 -4.42 6.35
CA VAL A 186 -14.21 -4.04 6.26
C VAL A 186 -14.37 -2.56 5.96
N ILE A 187 -13.63 -1.69 6.64
CA ILE A 187 -13.64 -0.24 6.41
C ILE A 187 -13.20 0.07 4.97
N LEU A 188 -12.07 -0.48 4.52
CA LEU A 188 -11.55 -0.24 3.17
C LEU A 188 -12.52 -0.71 2.08
N LYS A 189 -13.07 -1.92 2.20
CA LYS A 189 -14.00 -2.47 1.20
C LYS A 189 -15.34 -1.72 1.17
N LEU A 190 -15.84 -1.31 2.33
CA LEU A 190 -17.04 -0.47 2.42
C LEU A 190 -16.79 0.90 1.76
N TYR A 191 -15.64 1.52 2.05
CA TYR A 191 -15.26 2.82 1.49
C TYR A 191 -15.11 2.76 -0.03
N GLU A 192 -14.38 1.76 -0.56
CA GLU A 192 -14.24 1.53 -2.00
C GLU A 192 -15.60 1.33 -2.69
N GLY A 193 -16.44 0.46 -2.12
CA GLY A 193 -17.76 0.15 -2.68
C GLY A 193 -18.73 1.36 -2.65
N LEU A 194 -18.71 2.11 -1.55
CA LEU A 194 -19.55 3.31 -1.39
C LEU A 194 -19.11 4.41 -2.37
N ALA A 195 -17.81 4.67 -2.47
CA ALA A 195 -17.27 5.66 -3.41
C ALA A 195 -17.66 5.33 -4.86
N GLY A 196 -17.47 4.07 -5.28
CA GLY A 196 -17.87 3.60 -6.62
C GLY A 196 -19.37 3.75 -6.87
N THR A 197 -20.20 3.43 -5.87
CA THR A 197 -21.65 3.56 -5.96
C THR A 197 -22.08 5.02 -6.09
N ILE A 198 -21.54 5.92 -5.29
CA ILE A 198 -21.86 7.36 -5.34
C ILE A 198 -21.46 7.93 -6.71
N ILE A 199 -20.23 7.66 -7.18
CA ILE A 199 -19.76 8.12 -8.49
C ILE A 199 -20.67 7.60 -9.62
N SER A 200 -21.08 6.34 -9.57
CA SER A 200 -21.98 5.75 -10.55
C SER A 200 -23.36 6.44 -10.56
N LYS A 201 -23.94 6.71 -9.38
CA LYS A 201 -25.23 7.42 -9.25
C LYS A 201 -25.13 8.85 -9.75
N ILE A 202 -24.08 9.59 -9.41
CA ILE A 202 -23.83 10.96 -9.90
C ILE A 202 -23.69 10.94 -11.42
N LYS A 203 -22.94 10.01 -11.98
CA LYS A 203 -22.81 9.83 -13.43
C LYS A 203 -24.18 9.57 -14.07
N GLY A 204 -25.00 8.67 -13.50
CA GLY A 204 -26.35 8.41 -13.97
C GLY A 204 -27.24 9.67 -13.98
N ALA A 205 -27.17 10.47 -12.92
CA ALA A 205 -27.90 11.74 -12.84
C ALA A 205 -27.49 12.74 -13.94
N PHE A 206 -26.20 12.85 -14.21
CA PHE A 206 -25.69 13.71 -15.30
C PHE A 206 -26.13 13.26 -16.70
N TYR A 207 -26.36 11.98 -16.91
CA TYR A 207 -26.81 11.46 -18.20
C TYR A 207 -28.35 11.35 -18.32
N SER A 208 -29.12 11.73 -17.30
CA SER A 208 -30.58 11.56 -17.27
C SER A 208 -31.34 12.38 -18.31
N ASN A 209 -30.87 13.58 -18.65
CA ASN A 209 -31.50 14.47 -19.63
C ASN A 209 -30.49 15.45 -20.27
N LEU A 210 -30.94 16.20 -21.29
CA LEU A 210 -30.04 17.09 -22.06
C LEU A 210 -29.47 18.24 -21.20
N LYS A 211 -30.30 18.82 -20.30
CA LYS A 211 -29.84 19.91 -19.41
C LYS A 211 -28.75 19.42 -18.45
N SER A 212 -28.95 18.23 -17.86
CA SER A 212 -27.98 17.62 -16.97
C SER A 212 -26.64 17.28 -17.69
N LYS A 213 -26.72 16.84 -18.96
CA LYS A 213 -25.53 16.59 -19.77
C LYS A 213 -24.72 17.87 -20.03
N ILE A 214 -25.40 18.97 -20.35
CA ILE A 214 -24.74 20.28 -20.53
C ILE A 214 -24.11 20.73 -19.20
N GLY A 215 -24.83 20.63 -18.09
CA GLY A 215 -24.27 20.92 -16.77
C GLY A 215 -23.04 20.07 -16.43
N ALA A 216 -23.07 18.77 -16.74
CA ALA A 216 -21.94 17.88 -16.55
C ALA A 216 -20.72 18.30 -17.37
N MET A 217 -20.90 18.77 -18.60
CA MET A 217 -19.78 19.28 -19.43
C MET A 217 -19.14 20.51 -18.79
N LEU A 218 -19.92 21.43 -18.23
CA LEU A 218 -19.39 22.64 -17.60
C LEU A 218 -18.59 22.36 -16.31
N VAL A 219 -18.97 21.34 -15.52
CA VAL A 219 -18.30 21.02 -14.25
C VAL A 219 -17.30 19.86 -14.35
N LYS A 220 -17.11 19.28 -15.53
CA LYS A 220 -16.31 18.07 -15.76
C LYS A 220 -14.88 18.20 -15.22
N ASP A 221 -14.21 19.29 -15.49
CA ASP A 221 -12.80 19.48 -15.09
C ASP A 221 -12.68 19.68 -13.58
N SER A 222 -13.63 20.40 -12.97
CA SER A 222 -13.66 20.57 -11.51
C SER A 222 -13.90 19.25 -10.79
N ILE A 223 -14.85 18.43 -11.28
CA ILE A 223 -15.09 17.09 -10.71
C ILE A 223 -13.85 16.21 -10.90
N LYS A 224 -13.24 16.21 -12.08
CA LYS A 224 -12.04 15.43 -12.36
C LYS A 224 -10.88 15.82 -11.45
N SER A 225 -10.66 17.10 -11.20
CA SER A 225 -9.61 17.58 -10.29
C SER A 225 -9.88 17.16 -8.85
N THR A 226 -11.13 17.26 -8.38
CA THR A 226 -11.52 16.78 -7.04
C THR A 226 -11.33 15.27 -6.89
N LEU A 227 -11.77 14.47 -7.86
CA LEU A 227 -11.58 13.01 -7.82
C LEU A 227 -10.09 12.62 -7.86
N LYS A 228 -9.25 13.40 -8.52
CA LYS A 228 -7.80 13.17 -8.55
C LYS A 228 -7.15 13.28 -7.17
N THR A 229 -7.65 14.14 -6.29
CA THR A 229 -7.13 14.25 -4.91
C THR A 229 -7.42 13.01 -4.06
N MET A 230 -8.38 12.18 -4.48
CA MET A 230 -8.76 10.92 -3.83
C MET A 230 -8.15 9.68 -4.53
N ASP A 231 -7.34 9.88 -5.56
CA ASP A 231 -6.76 8.80 -6.36
C ASP A 231 -5.56 8.20 -5.65
N ALA A 232 -5.75 7.03 -5.03
CA ALA A 232 -4.69 6.31 -4.33
C ALA A 232 -3.49 5.95 -5.24
N SER A 233 -3.69 5.86 -6.57
CA SER A 233 -2.60 5.58 -7.52
C SER A 233 -1.51 6.66 -7.57
N GLU A 234 -1.79 7.87 -7.06
CA GLU A 234 -0.78 8.95 -6.92
C GLU A 234 0.29 8.60 -5.88
N TYR A 235 -0.05 7.80 -4.87
CA TYR A 235 0.85 7.44 -3.77
C TYR A 235 1.60 6.12 -4.00
N GLY A 236 1.22 5.35 -5.01
CA GLY A 236 1.80 4.03 -5.30
C GLY A 236 1.07 2.90 -4.58
N GLY A 237 1.82 1.84 -4.24
CA GLY A 237 1.28 0.68 -3.54
C GLY A 237 1.33 0.80 -2.02
N ALA A 238 0.79 -0.21 -1.34
CA ALA A 238 0.85 -0.34 0.11
C ALA A 238 2.17 -1.02 0.53
N PRO A 239 3.02 -0.36 1.32
CA PRO A 239 4.22 -1.00 1.85
C PRO A 239 3.85 -2.02 2.92
N LEU A 240 4.47 -3.19 2.87
CA LEU A 240 4.41 -4.19 3.92
C LEU A 240 5.47 -3.84 4.97
N ILE A 241 5.05 -3.10 5.98
CA ILE A 241 5.93 -2.58 7.04
C ILE A 241 6.21 -3.69 8.06
N GLY A 242 7.41 -3.70 8.65
CA GLY A 242 7.85 -4.71 9.64
C GLY A 242 8.60 -5.89 9.03
N LEU A 243 8.92 -5.85 7.74
CA LEU A 243 9.82 -6.80 7.08
C LEU A 243 11.27 -6.33 7.15
N ASN A 244 12.23 -7.27 7.09
CA ASN A 244 13.66 -6.93 7.00
C ASN A 244 14.06 -6.23 5.70
N GLY A 245 13.19 -6.19 4.71
CA GLY A 245 13.36 -5.48 3.46
C GLY A 245 12.05 -4.90 2.98
N LEU A 246 12.12 -3.85 2.20
CA LEU A 246 10.91 -3.19 1.68
C LEU A 246 10.20 -4.07 0.65
N VAL A 247 8.95 -4.35 0.89
CA VAL A 247 8.01 -4.95 -0.07
C VAL A 247 6.84 -4.00 -0.22
N VAL A 248 6.49 -3.66 -1.45
CA VAL A 248 5.31 -2.82 -1.77
C VAL A 248 4.33 -3.64 -2.58
N LYS A 249 3.10 -3.72 -2.09
CA LYS A 249 2.00 -4.42 -2.76
C LYS A 249 1.14 -3.40 -3.52
N THR A 250 1.01 -3.58 -4.84
CA THR A 250 0.06 -2.83 -5.66
C THR A 250 -1.32 -3.51 -5.69
N HIS A 251 -2.34 -2.78 -6.11
CA HIS A 251 -3.67 -3.38 -6.35
C HIS A 251 -3.61 -4.37 -7.53
N GLY A 252 -4.46 -5.43 -7.52
CA GLY A 252 -4.51 -6.40 -8.62
C GLY A 252 -4.82 -5.75 -9.98
N SER A 253 -5.66 -4.71 -10.01
CA SER A 253 -6.00 -3.94 -11.20
C SER A 253 -5.07 -2.74 -11.46
N ALA A 254 -3.88 -2.68 -10.82
CA ALA A 254 -2.93 -1.58 -10.96
C ALA A 254 -2.57 -1.30 -12.43
N LYS A 255 -2.41 -0.02 -12.74
CA LYS A 255 -1.95 0.46 -14.04
C LYS A 255 -0.54 1.01 -13.95
N ALA A 256 0.06 1.30 -15.09
CA ALA A 256 1.44 1.78 -15.21
C ALA A 256 1.78 2.94 -14.27
N LYS A 257 0.85 3.88 -14.06
CA LYS A 257 1.03 5.01 -13.13
C LYS A 257 1.24 4.55 -11.69
N GLU A 258 0.42 3.63 -11.21
CA GLU A 258 0.53 3.09 -9.84
C GLU A 258 1.81 2.29 -9.67
N VAL A 259 2.15 1.44 -10.65
CA VAL A 259 3.40 0.66 -10.66
C VAL A 259 4.63 1.59 -10.66
N LYS A 260 4.64 2.62 -11.51
CA LYS A 260 5.67 3.66 -11.52
C LYS A 260 5.83 4.29 -10.13
N ASN A 261 4.72 4.75 -9.55
CA ASN A 261 4.75 5.44 -8.26
C ASN A 261 5.20 4.50 -7.12
N SER A 262 4.84 3.21 -7.19
CA SER A 262 5.32 2.19 -6.25
C SER A 262 6.84 1.98 -6.33
N ILE A 263 7.41 1.98 -7.52
CA ILE A 263 8.87 1.89 -7.71
C ILE A 263 9.56 3.13 -7.14
N LEU A 264 9.04 4.32 -7.41
CA LEU A 264 9.57 5.58 -6.88
C LEU A 264 9.42 5.67 -5.36
N GLN A 265 8.32 5.14 -4.81
CA GLN A 265 8.11 4.99 -3.37
C GLN A 265 9.19 4.10 -2.73
N CYS A 266 9.57 2.98 -3.37
CA CYS A 266 10.68 2.14 -2.92
C CYS A 266 12.00 2.93 -2.84
N VAL A 267 12.25 3.81 -3.80
CA VAL A 267 13.45 4.67 -3.80
C VAL A 267 13.43 5.63 -2.62
N THR A 268 12.30 6.29 -2.38
CA THR A 268 12.12 7.24 -1.25
C THR A 268 12.28 6.52 0.08
N PHE A 269 11.62 5.38 0.27
CA PHE A 269 11.67 4.59 1.49
C PHE A 269 13.11 4.14 1.82
N SER A 270 13.82 3.62 0.81
CA SER A 270 15.21 3.17 0.99
C SER A 270 16.16 4.30 1.37
N LYS A 271 15.96 5.51 0.86
CA LYS A 271 16.78 6.69 1.19
C LYS A 271 16.54 7.21 2.60
N SER A 272 15.35 7.02 3.12
CA SER A 272 14.97 7.51 4.45
C SER A 272 15.37 6.56 5.58
N ASN A 273 16.01 5.42 5.31
CA ASN A 273 16.44 4.40 6.28
C ASN A 273 15.31 4.01 7.26
N ILE A 274 14.09 3.83 6.71
CA ILE A 274 12.88 3.63 7.53
C ILE A 274 12.94 2.32 8.30
N ASN A 275 13.49 1.27 7.71
CA ASN A 275 13.61 -0.02 8.39
C ASN A 275 14.49 0.07 9.63
N GLU A 276 15.60 0.78 9.56
CA GLU A 276 16.50 1.00 10.68
C GLU A 276 15.82 1.79 11.80
N GLN A 277 15.08 2.84 11.45
CA GLN A 277 14.31 3.63 12.42
C GLN A 277 13.20 2.80 13.09
N ILE A 278 12.53 1.93 12.34
CA ILE A 278 11.52 1.00 12.88
C ILE A 278 12.18 0.03 13.86
N VAL A 279 13.30 -0.59 13.49
CA VAL A 279 14.03 -1.53 14.36
C VAL A 279 14.46 -0.83 15.66
N GLU A 280 15.00 0.38 15.56
CA GLU A 280 15.42 1.17 16.72
C GLU A 280 14.22 1.49 17.64
N SER A 281 13.12 2.01 17.09
CA SER A 281 11.92 2.35 17.86
C SER A 281 11.32 1.11 18.55
N LEU A 282 11.29 -0.04 17.87
CA LEU A 282 10.74 -1.26 18.44
C LEU A 282 11.67 -1.93 19.47
N SER A 283 12.99 -1.73 19.39
CA SER A 283 13.96 -2.28 20.35
C SER A 283 13.82 -1.67 21.76
N HIS A 284 13.21 -0.50 21.86
CA HIS A 284 12.94 0.18 23.14
C HIS A 284 11.56 -0.17 23.73
N MET A 285 10.78 -1.00 23.05
CA MET A 285 9.52 -1.48 23.62
C MET A 285 9.82 -2.50 24.73
N PRO A 286 9.13 -2.41 25.88
CA PRO A 286 9.18 -3.47 26.88
C PRO A 286 8.74 -4.78 26.24
N GLU A 287 9.42 -5.90 26.60
CA GLU A 287 8.94 -7.22 26.22
C GLU A 287 7.51 -7.37 26.72
N LEU A 288 6.55 -7.26 25.82
CA LEU A 288 5.16 -7.54 26.11
C LEU A 288 5.06 -9.05 26.23
N THR A 289 5.10 -9.54 27.47
CA THR A 289 5.04 -10.95 27.81
C THR A 289 3.90 -11.64 27.07
N GLU A 290 4.23 -12.78 26.48
CA GLU A 290 3.25 -13.71 25.94
C GLU A 290 2.49 -14.35 27.12
N GLU A 291 1.39 -13.75 27.58
CA GLU A 291 0.38 -14.43 28.37
C GLU A 291 -0.88 -14.72 27.55
#